data_2b60354aab1ec6cfa1f8bd2a4c702c85
#
_entry.id   2b60354aab1ec6cfa1f8bd2a4c702c85
#
_cell.length_a   1.000
_cell.length_b   1.000
_cell.length_c   1.000
_cell.angle_alpha   90.00
_cell.angle_beta   90.00
_cell.angle_gamma   90.00
#
_symmetry.space_group_name_H-M   'P 1'
#
loop_
_entity.id
_entity.type
_entity.pdbx_description
1 polymer ?
#
loop_
_entity_poly.entity_id
_entity_poly.type
_entity_poly.pdbx_seq_one_letter_code
_entity_poly.pdbx_strand_id
1 'polypeptide(L)'
;MENKPNNSCYIASQQLGGKTKELNHGSSFFVHRKSTWKPWIYASWKKNNLQEKEVALEWIYKSWKKLKRFYPNIHLAQLHNHLNSHEEEITLAFGNRMSELKTLKNIFDPQGILPPL
;
A
#
# COMPACT_ATOMS: atom_id res chain seq x y z
N MET A 1 -20.20 8.24 0.21
CA MET A 1 -18.81 8.73 0.17
C MET A 1 -18.85 10.22 -0.07
N GLU A 2 -19.09 10.93 0.99
CA GLU A 2 -19.11 12.38 0.97
C GLU A 2 -17.66 12.89 0.83
N ASN A 3 -17.46 13.94 0.04
CA ASN A 3 -16.19 14.66 -0.10
C ASN A 3 -15.09 14.02 -0.97
N LYS A 4 -15.42 13.22 -1.99
CA LYS A 4 -14.40 12.87 -2.99
C LYS A 4 -14.02 14.11 -3.82
N PRO A 5 -12.73 14.30 -4.16
CA PRO A 5 -12.26 15.51 -4.84
C PRO A 5 -12.86 15.72 -6.24
N ASN A 6 -13.05 14.62 -6.98
CA ASN A 6 -13.61 14.63 -8.33
C ASN A 6 -14.22 13.26 -8.67
N ASN A 7 -14.82 13.14 -9.85
CA ASN A 7 -15.51 11.92 -10.28
C ASN A 7 -14.57 10.73 -10.53
N SER A 8 -13.29 10.97 -10.74
CA SER A 8 -12.28 9.93 -10.96
C SER A 8 -11.66 9.40 -9.66
N CYS A 9 -11.97 10.03 -8.51
CA CYS A 9 -11.56 9.53 -7.21
C CYS A 9 -12.61 8.54 -6.67
N TYR A 10 -12.16 7.37 -6.20
CA TYR A 10 -13.07 6.34 -5.69
C TYR A 10 -12.40 5.42 -4.67
N ILE A 11 -13.22 4.74 -3.91
CA ILE A 11 -12.81 3.60 -3.09
C ILE A 11 -13.52 2.37 -3.65
N ALA A 12 -12.73 1.33 -3.93
CA ALA A 12 -13.23 0.03 -4.35
C ALA A 12 -12.74 -1.05 -3.38
N SER A 13 -13.26 -2.24 -3.48
CA SER A 13 -12.79 -3.38 -2.71
C SER A 13 -12.66 -4.61 -3.60
N GLN A 14 -11.65 -5.43 -3.30
CA GLN A 14 -11.42 -6.70 -3.93
C GLN A 14 -11.53 -7.80 -2.88
N GLN A 15 -12.29 -8.85 -3.18
CA GLN A 15 -12.33 -10.05 -2.36
C GLN A 15 -11.03 -10.82 -2.53
N LEU A 16 -10.42 -11.19 -1.42
CA LEU A 16 -9.25 -12.07 -1.35
C LEU A 16 -9.65 -13.44 -0.83
N GLY A 17 -8.84 -14.45 -1.06
CA GLY A 17 -9.07 -15.78 -0.54
C GLY A 17 -8.72 -16.89 -1.52
N GLY A 18 -9.47 -18.01 -1.46
CA GLY A 18 -9.20 -19.18 -2.29
C GLY A 18 -7.78 -19.70 -2.07
N LYS A 19 -7.10 -20.10 -3.12
CA LYS A 19 -5.75 -20.69 -3.09
C LYS A 19 -4.69 -19.83 -2.39
N THR A 20 -4.85 -18.51 -2.35
CA THR A 20 -3.89 -17.65 -1.65
C THR A 20 -3.88 -17.86 -0.13
N LYS A 21 -4.98 -18.34 0.45
CA LYS A 21 -5.07 -18.68 1.88
C LYS A 21 -4.44 -20.02 2.24
N GLU A 22 -4.34 -20.93 1.30
CA GLU A 22 -3.87 -22.30 1.50
C GLU A 22 -2.34 -22.37 1.59
N LEU A 23 -1.62 -21.37 1.10
CA LEU A 23 -0.17 -21.35 1.11
C LEU A 23 0.37 -21.08 2.52
N ASN A 24 1.37 -21.82 2.94
CA ASN A 24 2.04 -21.64 4.24
C ASN A 24 2.66 -20.25 4.35
N HIS A 25 2.59 -19.68 5.55
CA HIS A 25 3.12 -18.35 5.84
C HIS A 25 4.61 -18.17 5.53
N GLY A 26 5.39 -19.27 5.48
CA GLY A 26 6.82 -19.25 5.17
C GLY A 26 7.19 -19.20 3.69
N SER A 27 6.24 -19.42 2.78
CA SER A 27 6.53 -19.60 1.35
C SER A 27 6.69 -18.30 0.55
N SER A 28 6.36 -17.14 1.12
CA SER A 28 6.51 -15.85 0.44
C SER A 28 6.51 -14.69 1.43
N PHE A 29 6.95 -13.51 0.97
CA PHE A 29 6.92 -12.27 1.77
C PHE A 29 5.51 -11.67 1.93
N PHE A 30 4.50 -12.21 1.27
CA PHE A 30 3.12 -11.75 1.42
C PHE A 30 2.54 -12.24 2.74
N VAL A 31 2.45 -11.34 3.72
CA VAL A 31 2.02 -11.66 5.10
C VAL A 31 0.50 -11.59 5.32
N HIS A 32 -0.26 -11.07 4.35
CA HIS A 32 -1.70 -10.78 4.50
C HIS A 32 -2.63 -11.86 3.94
N ARG A 33 -2.21 -13.13 3.94
CA ARG A 33 -2.96 -14.26 3.37
C ARG A 33 -4.30 -14.51 4.04
N LYS A 34 -4.46 -14.15 5.31
CA LYS A 34 -5.72 -14.29 6.06
C LYS A 34 -6.73 -13.20 5.75
N SER A 35 -6.32 -12.12 5.07
CA SER A 35 -7.22 -11.04 4.70
C SER A 35 -8.30 -11.52 3.73
N THR A 36 -9.54 -11.08 3.96
CA THR A 36 -10.69 -11.43 3.13
C THR A 36 -11.00 -10.36 2.10
N TRP A 37 -10.71 -9.12 2.42
CA TRP A 37 -10.96 -7.97 1.56
C TRP A 37 -9.74 -7.09 1.46
N LYS A 38 -9.53 -6.51 0.29
CA LYS A 38 -8.50 -5.52 -0.01
C LYS A 38 -9.19 -4.24 -0.52
N PRO A 39 -9.29 -3.19 0.29
CA PRO A 39 -9.77 -1.91 -0.20
C PRO A 39 -8.70 -1.23 -1.07
N TRP A 40 -9.17 -0.55 -2.11
CA TRP A 40 -8.37 0.30 -2.98
C TRP A 40 -8.85 1.74 -2.83
N ILE A 41 -7.94 2.64 -2.56
CA ILE A 41 -8.20 4.07 -2.59
C ILE A 41 -7.50 4.61 -3.83
N TYR A 42 -8.28 5.13 -4.76
CA TYR A 42 -7.76 5.68 -5.99
C TYR A 42 -8.08 7.15 -6.10
N ALA A 43 -7.07 7.97 -6.39
CA ALA A 43 -7.24 9.37 -6.69
C ALA A 43 -6.49 9.75 -7.94
N SER A 44 -7.05 10.69 -8.68
CA SER A 44 -6.45 11.26 -9.87
C SER A 44 -6.67 12.77 -9.90
N TRP A 45 -5.80 13.44 -10.62
CA TRP A 45 -5.84 14.90 -10.83
C TRP A 45 -5.37 15.22 -12.24
N LYS A 46 -5.70 16.41 -12.71
CA LYS A 46 -5.25 16.90 -14.01
C LYS A 46 -3.75 17.19 -13.97
N LYS A 47 -3.05 16.83 -15.04
CA LYS A 47 -1.62 17.12 -15.20
C LYS A 47 -1.38 18.62 -14.98
N ASN A 48 -0.37 18.93 -14.17
CA ASN A 48 0.03 20.31 -13.81
C ASN A 48 -0.98 21.12 -12.96
N ASN A 49 -2.04 20.49 -12.45
CA ASN A 49 -2.94 21.12 -11.49
C ASN A 49 -2.51 20.76 -10.06
N LEU A 50 -1.64 21.59 -9.47
CA LEU A 50 -1.08 21.36 -8.13
C LEU A 50 -2.15 21.40 -7.04
N GLN A 51 -3.12 22.29 -7.15
CA GLN A 51 -4.21 22.41 -6.18
C GLN A 51 -5.09 21.13 -6.17
N GLU A 52 -5.47 20.64 -7.35
CA GLU A 52 -6.24 19.40 -7.48
C GLU A 52 -5.45 18.20 -6.96
N LYS A 53 -4.14 18.18 -7.20
CA LYS A 53 -3.23 17.16 -6.66
C LYS A 53 -3.24 17.17 -5.13
N GLU A 54 -3.05 18.31 -4.49
CA GLU A 54 -3.04 18.44 -3.04
C GLU A 54 -4.35 17.95 -2.41
N VAL A 55 -5.49 18.39 -2.94
CA VAL A 55 -6.81 17.95 -2.47
C VAL A 55 -7.01 16.44 -2.65
N ALA A 56 -6.54 15.88 -3.77
CA ALA A 56 -6.63 14.45 -4.03
C ALA A 56 -5.76 13.63 -3.07
N LEU A 57 -4.53 14.05 -2.80
CA LEU A 57 -3.62 13.40 -1.85
C LEU A 57 -4.14 13.49 -0.41
N GLU A 58 -4.65 14.64 -0.01
CA GLU A 58 -5.27 14.82 1.30
C GLU A 58 -6.47 13.88 1.50
N TRP A 59 -7.30 13.73 0.46
CA TRP A 59 -8.44 12.82 0.49
C TRP A 59 -8.01 11.35 0.61
N ILE A 60 -6.95 10.90 -0.13
CA ILE A 60 -6.36 9.57 0.03
C ILE A 60 -5.93 9.36 1.48
N TYR A 61 -5.14 10.29 2.01
CA TYR A 61 -4.60 10.18 3.36
C TYR A 61 -5.70 10.10 4.42
N LYS A 62 -6.71 10.98 4.35
CA LYS A 62 -7.86 10.97 5.26
C LYS A 62 -8.67 9.68 5.15
N SER A 63 -8.87 9.18 3.93
CA SER A 63 -9.59 7.93 3.68
C SER A 63 -8.83 6.73 4.23
N TRP A 64 -7.52 6.64 3.95
CA TRP A 64 -6.67 5.61 4.50
C TRP A 64 -6.63 5.62 6.02
N LYS A 65 -6.46 6.78 6.65
CA LYS A 65 -6.45 6.92 8.10
C LYS A 65 -7.75 6.42 8.75
N LYS A 66 -8.90 6.65 8.10
CA LYS A 66 -10.19 6.11 8.56
C LYS A 66 -10.29 4.60 8.40
N LEU A 67 -9.76 4.04 7.31
CA LEU A 67 -9.82 2.62 7.00
C LEU A 67 -8.77 1.81 7.78
N LYS A 68 -7.61 2.39 8.10
CA LYS A 68 -6.49 1.73 8.77
C LYS A 68 -6.89 1.00 10.05
N ARG A 69 -7.83 1.53 10.82
CA ARG A 69 -8.33 0.88 12.04
C ARG A 69 -9.04 -0.46 11.80
N PHE A 70 -9.60 -0.65 10.59
CA PHE A 70 -10.29 -1.88 10.19
C PHE A 70 -9.39 -2.80 9.37
N TYR A 71 -8.41 -2.22 8.71
CA TYR A 71 -7.49 -2.89 7.78
C TYR A 71 -6.06 -2.45 8.11
N PRO A 72 -5.47 -2.99 9.20
CA PRO A 72 -4.16 -2.56 9.67
C PRO A 72 -3.01 -2.93 8.72
N ASN A 73 -3.31 -3.66 7.65
CA ASN A 73 -2.33 -4.17 6.71
C ASN A 73 -2.39 -3.42 5.39
N ILE A 74 -1.26 -3.28 4.73
CA ILE A 74 -1.13 -2.65 3.41
C ILE A 74 -0.57 -3.65 2.42
N HIS A 75 -1.13 -3.69 1.23
CA HIS A 75 -0.58 -4.39 0.09
C HIS A 75 0.14 -3.37 -0.79
N LEU A 76 1.46 -3.42 -0.80
CA LEU A 76 2.29 -2.58 -1.66
C LEU A 76 2.25 -3.12 -3.08
N ALA A 77 1.29 -2.70 -3.87
CA ALA A 77 1.33 -2.90 -5.30
C ALA A 77 2.04 -1.72 -6.00
N GLN A 78 1.95 -0.52 -5.42
CA GLN A 78 2.50 0.70 -5.99
C GLN A 78 2.85 1.66 -4.85
N LEU A 79 4.14 1.77 -4.55
CA LEU A 79 4.65 2.80 -3.65
C LEU A 79 4.74 4.10 -4.45
N HIS A 80 3.95 5.09 -4.05
CA HIS A 80 4.06 6.41 -4.61
C HIS A 80 4.85 7.32 -3.67
N ASN A 81 5.92 7.93 -4.19
CA ASN A 81 6.76 8.91 -3.48
C ASN A 81 6.01 10.19 -3.05
N HIS A 82 4.69 10.20 -3.17
CA HIS A 82 3.84 11.35 -2.86
C HIS A 82 3.28 11.33 -1.44
N LEU A 83 3.43 10.21 -0.72
CA LEU A 83 2.93 10.05 0.64
C LEU A 83 4.12 10.07 1.61
N ASN A 84 4.07 10.94 2.60
CA ASN A 84 5.12 11.10 3.61
C ASN A 84 5.20 9.95 4.65
N SER A 85 4.39 8.90 4.48
CA SER A 85 4.27 7.76 5.40
C SER A 85 4.88 6.46 4.85
N HIS A 86 5.84 6.59 3.95
CA HIS A 86 6.41 5.46 3.20
C HIS A 86 7.01 4.36 4.10
N GLU A 87 7.76 4.72 5.13
CA GLU A 87 8.34 3.76 6.06
C GLU A 87 7.29 2.98 6.86
N GLU A 88 6.22 3.66 7.28
CA GLU A 88 5.10 3.01 7.96
C GLU A 88 4.38 2.03 7.03
N GLU A 89 4.19 2.42 5.78
CA GLU A 89 3.54 1.57 4.77
C GLU A 89 4.35 0.31 4.48
N ILE A 90 5.67 0.43 4.32
CA ILE A 90 6.59 -0.69 4.12
C ILE A 90 6.53 -1.64 5.33
N THR A 91 6.59 -1.08 6.53
CA THR A 91 6.51 -1.87 7.76
C THR A 91 5.19 -2.63 7.86
N LEU A 92 4.07 -2.00 7.53
CA LEU A 92 2.75 -2.65 7.51
C LEU A 92 2.64 -3.72 6.42
N ALA A 93 3.32 -3.53 5.28
CA ALA A 93 3.25 -4.48 4.17
C ALA A 93 4.00 -5.78 4.44
N PHE A 94 5.18 -5.70 5.05
CA PHE A 94 6.06 -6.84 5.25
C PHE A 94 6.08 -7.34 6.70
N GLY A 95 5.61 -6.52 7.67
CA GLY A 95 5.52 -6.89 9.06
C GLY A 95 6.85 -7.40 9.63
N ASN A 96 6.82 -8.54 10.31
CA ASN A 96 7.98 -9.18 10.92
C ASN A 96 9.01 -9.72 9.90
N ARG A 97 8.68 -9.77 8.61
CA ARG A 97 9.59 -10.23 7.56
C ARG A 97 10.46 -9.12 6.95
N MET A 98 10.32 -7.88 7.43
CA MET A 98 11.11 -6.76 6.93
C MET A 98 12.63 -6.97 7.13
N SER A 99 13.05 -7.53 8.26
CA SER A 99 14.48 -7.81 8.53
C SER A 99 15.06 -8.81 7.55
N GLU A 100 14.31 -9.85 7.24
CA GLU A 100 14.68 -10.88 6.25
C GLU A 100 14.80 -10.27 4.84
N LEU A 101 13.83 -9.41 4.47
CA LEU A 101 13.84 -8.73 3.17
C LEU A 101 15.07 -7.80 3.03
N LYS A 102 15.42 -7.05 4.09
CA LYS A 102 16.64 -6.23 4.12
C LYS A 102 17.90 -7.07 3.97
N THR A 103 17.96 -8.21 4.63
CA THR A 103 19.09 -9.16 4.49
C THR A 103 19.22 -9.66 3.06
N LEU A 104 18.12 -10.09 2.44
CA LEU A 104 18.12 -10.50 1.03
C LEU A 104 18.55 -9.36 0.10
N LYS A 105 18.05 -8.15 0.32
CA LYS A 105 18.48 -7.00 -0.48
C LYS A 105 19.98 -6.78 -0.39
N ASN A 106 20.57 -6.82 0.79
CA ASN A 106 22.01 -6.66 0.96
C ASN A 106 22.84 -7.76 0.28
N ILE A 107 22.32 -8.99 0.21
CA ILE A 107 22.98 -10.11 -0.47
C ILE A 107 22.90 -9.95 -1.99
N PHE A 108 21.74 -9.60 -2.52
CA PHE A 108 21.50 -9.60 -3.97
C PHE A 108 21.72 -8.24 -4.63
N ASP A 109 21.75 -7.17 -3.86
CA ASP A 109 21.97 -5.79 -4.32
C ASP A 109 22.96 -5.05 -3.40
N PRO A 110 24.21 -5.58 -3.24
CA PRO A 110 25.19 -4.98 -2.34
C PRO A 110 25.64 -3.58 -2.77
N GLN A 111 25.45 -3.23 -4.04
CA GLN A 111 25.80 -1.92 -4.60
C GLN A 111 24.64 -0.92 -4.56
N GLY A 112 23.43 -1.33 -4.14
CA GLY A 112 22.27 -0.46 -4.06
C GLY A 112 21.77 0.05 -5.41
N ILE A 113 21.86 -0.77 -6.47
CA ILE A 113 21.41 -0.42 -7.82
C ILE A 113 19.87 -0.41 -7.88
N LEU A 114 19.21 -1.31 -7.17
CA LEU A 114 17.76 -1.36 -7.09
C LEU A 114 17.23 -0.24 -6.15
N PRO A 115 16.01 0.24 -6.36
CA PRO A 115 15.39 1.21 -5.47
C PRO A 115 15.48 0.78 -3.99
N PRO A 116 15.54 1.72 -3.06
CA PRO A 116 15.48 1.41 -1.63
C PRO A 116 14.17 0.68 -1.30
N LEU A 117 14.22 -0.12 -0.24
CA LEU A 117 13.02 -0.77 0.32
C LEU A 117 12.19 0.23 1.07
#